data_ae06f4d4882e4f57583eaf19b2038109
#
_entry.id   ae06f4d4882e4f57583eaf19b2038109
#
_cell.length_a   1.000
_cell.length_b   1.000
_cell.length_c   1.000
_cell.angle_alpha   90.00
_cell.angle_beta   90.00
_cell.angle_gamma   90.00
#
_symmetry.space_group_name_H-M   'P 1'
#
loop_
_entity.id
_entity.type
_entity.pdbx_description
1 polymer ?
#
loop_
_entity_poly.entity_id
_entity_poly.type
_entity_poly.pdbx_seq_one_letter_code
_entity_poly.pdbx_strand_id
1 'polypeptide(L)'
;MTRVQANLLLLLAGAMWGMGFVAQSTAMDAIGPFLFIGLRFAIACLSVLPFAFWEARRSPASLSTVDKRNFVVIGLLLFTGMAAQQVGLLTTSVTNSGFLTGLYVVMVPLLAVLLFRQWPHRVVWPAALSALAGIWLLSGAGSVALRTGDWLTIICALF
;
A
#
# COMPACT_ATOMS: atom_id res chain seq x y z
N MET A 1 -24.83 -6.43 3.00
CA MET A 1 -23.91 -6.84 1.94
C MET A 1 -23.67 -8.33 2.07
N THR A 2 -23.82 -9.13 0.99
CA THR A 2 -23.54 -10.57 1.00
C THR A 2 -22.04 -10.83 0.94
N ARG A 3 -21.60 -12.02 1.37
CA ARG A 3 -20.15 -12.40 1.27
C ARG A 3 -19.65 -12.37 -0.18
N VAL A 4 -20.48 -12.72 -1.14
CA VAL A 4 -20.13 -12.68 -2.57
C VAL A 4 -19.89 -11.24 -3.03
N GLN A 5 -20.78 -10.31 -2.66
CA GLN A 5 -20.60 -8.89 -2.99
C GLN A 5 -19.32 -8.31 -2.38
N ALA A 6 -19.01 -8.66 -1.12
CA ALA A 6 -17.78 -8.25 -0.48
C ALA A 6 -16.54 -8.76 -1.23
N ASN A 7 -16.54 -10.05 -1.61
CA ASN A 7 -15.43 -10.64 -2.34
C ASN A 7 -15.26 -10.02 -3.74
N LEU A 8 -16.35 -9.74 -4.45
CA LEU A 8 -16.29 -9.06 -5.76
C LEU A 8 -15.74 -7.64 -5.64
N LEU A 9 -16.13 -6.89 -4.61
CA LEU A 9 -15.59 -5.55 -4.35
C LEU A 9 -14.09 -5.60 -4.01
N LEU A 10 -13.64 -6.58 -3.22
CA LEU A 10 -12.23 -6.77 -2.91
C LEU A 10 -11.44 -7.13 -4.17
N LEU A 11 -12.00 -7.98 -5.04
CA LEU A 11 -11.35 -8.36 -6.29
C LEU A 11 -11.25 -7.16 -7.25
N LEU A 12 -12.30 -6.36 -7.34
CA LEU A 12 -12.31 -5.12 -8.10
C LEU A 12 -11.27 -4.11 -7.56
N ALA A 13 -11.22 -3.93 -6.25
CA ALA A 13 -10.22 -3.07 -5.60
C ALA A 13 -8.80 -3.55 -5.89
N GLY A 14 -8.54 -4.86 -5.83
CA GLY A 14 -7.25 -5.44 -6.19
C GLY A 14 -6.89 -5.23 -7.65
N ALA A 15 -7.83 -5.39 -8.57
CA ALA A 15 -7.63 -5.11 -9.99
C ALA A 15 -7.32 -3.63 -10.25
N MET A 16 -8.06 -2.72 -9.62
CA MET A 16 -7.79 -1.27 -9.72
C MET A 16 -6.41 -0.92 -9.14
N TRP A 17 -6.02 -1.54 -8.03
CA TRP A 17 -4.68 -1.33 -7.44
C TRP A 17 -3.59 -1.81 -8.39
N GLY A 18 -3.74 -3.00 -8.99
CA GLY A 18 -2.80 -3.54 -9.97
C GLY A 18 -2.67 -2.66 -11.23
N MET A 19 -3.78 -2.18 -11.79
CA MET A 19 -3.75 -1.21 -12.89
C MET A 19 -3.05 0.09 -12.49
N GLY A 20 -3.17 0.49 -11.22
CA GLY A 20 -2.47 1.65 -10.67
C GLY A 20 -0.96 1.57 -10.80
N PHE A 21 -0.35 0.39 -10.63
CA PHE A 21 1.09 0.19 -10.83
C PHE A 21 1.52 0.43 -12.27
N VAL A 22 0.74 -0.04 -13.24
CA VAL A 22 1.03 0.17 -14.67
C VAL A 22 0.87 1.65 -15.02
N ALA A 23 -0.22 2.26 -14.62
CA ALA A 23 -0.47 3.68 -14.87
C ALA A 23 0.62 4.57 -14.25
N GLN A 24 1.06 4.28 -13.02
CA GLN A 24 2.11 5.08 -12.38
C GLN A 24 3.48 4.90 -13.04
N SER A 25 3.84 3.70 -13.49
CA SER A 25 5.10 3.49 -14.20
C SER A 25 5.14 4.28 -15.51
N THR A 26 4.06 4.23 -16.29
CA THR A 26 3.94 4.99 -17.56
C THR A 26 3.94 6.50 -17.32
N ALA A 27 3.24 6.98 -16.30
CA ALA A 27 3.19 8.42 -15.99
C ALA A 27 4.53 8.96 -15.49
N MET A 28 5.32 8.16 -14.78
CA MET A 28 6.63 8.57 -14.28
C MET A 28 7.66 8.84 -15.39
N ASP A 29 7.53 8.19 -16.53
CA ASP A 29 8.37 8.45 -17.69
C ASP A 29 8.22 9.90 -18.19
N ALA A 30 7.04 10.50 -17.99
CA ALA A 30 6.74 11.86 -18.44
C ALA A 30 6.99 12.93 -17.37
N ILE A 31 6.66 12.67 -16.09
CA ILE A 31 6.61 13.72 -15.07
C ILE A 31 7.52 13.47 -13.85
N GLY A 32 8.17 12.34 -13.80
CA GLY A 32 9.03 11.95 -12.69
C GLY A 32 8.25 11.54 -11.41
N PRO A 33 8.94 10.88 -10.45
CA PRO A 33 8.30 10.24 -9.32
C PRO A 33 7.67 11.22 -8.32
N PHE A 34 8.35 12.28 -7.97
CA PHE A 34 7.88 13.22 -6.93
C PHE A 34 6.70 14.07 -7.41
N LEU A 35 6.72 14.52 -8.65
CA LEU A 35 5.59 15.27 -9.21
C LEU A 35 4.36 14.38 -9.34
N PHE A 36 4.56 13.12 -9.75
CA PHE A 36 3.48 12.14 -9.80
C PHE A 36 2.82 11.93 -8.43
N ILE A 37 3.64 11.70 -7.37
CA ILE A 37 3.14 11.55 -6.00
C ILE A 37 2.38 12.80 -5.56
N GLY A 38 2.96 13.98 -5.78
CA GLY A 38 2.34 15.25 -5.39
C GLY A 38 0.97 15.44 -6.03
N LEU A 39 0.86 15.24 -7.35
CA LEU A 39 -0.42 15.32 -8.07
C LEU A 39 -1.42 14.27 -7.59
N ARG A 40 -0.98 13.02 -7.41
CA ARG A 40 -1.83 11.94 -6.91
C ARG A 40 -2.45 12.26 -5.55
N PHE A 41 -1.64 12.70 -4.59
CA PHE A 41 -2.13 13.06 -3.26
C PHE A 41 -2.96 14.34 -3.26
N ALA A 42 -2.62 15.33 -4.10
CA ALA A 42 -3.44 16.54 -4.25
C ALA A 42 -4.84 16.20 -4.78
N ILE A 43 -4.93 15.41 -5.84
CA ILE A 43 -6.22 14.98 -6.41
C ILE A 43 -7.00 14.14 -5.39
N ALA A 44 -6.35 13.21 -4.71
CA ALA A 44 -7.00 12.39 -3.67
C ALA A 44 -7.53 13.27 -2.52
N CYS A 45 -6.74 14.23 -2.05
CA CYS A 45 -7.15 15.19 -1.01
C CYS A 45 -8.38 16.00 -1.46
N LEU A 46 -8.32 16.60 -2.65
CA LEU A 46 -9.43 17.38 -3.20
C LEU A 46 -10.70 16.54 -3.36
N SER A 47 -10.57 15.25 -3.72
CA SER A 47 -11.71 14.35 -3.89
C SER A 47 -12.36 13.96 -2.56
N VAL A 48 -11.58 13.84 -1.49
CA VAL A 48 -12.07 13.43 -0.15
C VAL A 48 -12.57 14.64 0.67
N LEU A 49 -12.02 15.82 0.44
CA LEU A 49 -12.37 17.04 1.19
C LEU A 49 -13.88 17.31 1.32
N PRO A 50 -14.71 17.25 0.25
CA PRO A 50 -16.13 17.51 0.36
C PRO A 50 -16.83 16.53 1.32
N PHE A 51 -16.45 15.25 1.27
CA PHE A 51 -16.99 14.21 2.15
C PHE A 51 -16.56 14.42 3.60
N ALA A 52 -15.30 14.79 3.83
CA ALA A 52 -14.80 15.10 5.16
C ALA A 52 -15.52 16.31 5.78
N PHE A 53 -15.75 17.38 5.02
CA PHE A 53 -16.53 18.52 5.48
C PHE A 53 -17.99 18.16 5.75
N TRP A 54 -18.61 17.33 4.93
CA TRP A 54 -19.98 16.89 5.11
C TRP A 54 -20.12 16.04 6.39
N GLU A 55 -19.18 15.13 6.64
CA GLU A 55 -19.15 14.31 7.85
C GLU A 55 -18.89 15.14 9.10
N ALA A 56 -17.93 16.08 9.04
CA ALA A 56 -17.61 16.98 10.16
C ALA A 56 -18.82 17.84 10.59
N ARG A 57 -19.68 18.21 9.65
CA ARG A 57 -20.94 18.94 9.97
C ARG A 57 -22.00 18.05 10.64
N ARG A 58 -21.96 16.74 10.42
CA ARG A 58 -22.91 15.77 10.99
C ARG A 58 -22.49 15.21 12.32
N SER A 59 -21.17 15.10 12.54
CA SER A 59 -20.58 14.61 13.78
C SER A 59 -19.76 15.70 14.44
N PRO A 60 -20.32 16.47 15.37
CA PRO A 60 -19.62 17.59 16.02
C PRO A 60 -18.55 17.14 17.02
N ALA A 61 -18.16 15.88 17.04
CA ALA A 61 -17.06 15.38 17.88
C ALA A 61 -15.75 16.06 17.50
N SER A 62 -15.20 16.87 18.39
CA SER A 62 -13.90 17.49 18.19
C SER A 62 -12.79 16.45 18.27
N LEU A 63 -11.93 16.40 17.24
CA LEU A 63 -10.74 15.56 17.25
C LEU A 63 -9.81 15.99 18.39
N SER A 64 -9.38 15.03 19.20
CA SER A 64 -8.40 15.27 20.26
C SER A 64 -7.03 15.64 19.64
N THR A 65 -6.16 16.25 20.42
CA THR A 65 -4.78 16.53 20.00
C THR A 65 -4.01 15.24 19.67
N VAL A 66 -4.33 14.17 20.37
CA VAL A 66 -3.74 12.84 20.13
C VAL A 66 -4.17 12.30 18.77
N ASP A 67 -5.46 12.41 18.42
CA ASP A 67 -5.97 11.96 17.13
C ASP A 67 -5.31 12.73 15.98
N LYS A 68 -5.21 14.06 16.10
CA LYS A 68 -4.53 14.89 15.11
C LYS A 68 -3.08 14.49 14.92
N ARG A 69 -2.34 14.25 16.03
CA ARG A 69 -0.97 13.77 15.97
C ARG A 69 -0.87 12.41 15.27
N ASN A 70 -1.77 11.49 15.59
CA ASN A 70 -1.79 10.17 15.00
C ASN A 70 -2.07 10.24 13.49
N PHE A 71 -2.99 11.10 13.03
CA PHE A 71 -3.22 11.32 11.60
C PHE A 71 -1.97 11.84 10.88
N VAL A 72 -1.25 12.79 11.50
CA VAL A 72 0.01 13.30 10.92
C VAL A 72 1.05 12.20 10.83
N VAL A 73 1.22 11.41 11.88
CA VAL A 73 2.19 10.28 11.90
C VAL A 73 1.83 9.25 10.83
N ILE A 74 0.57 8.83 10.75
CA ILE A 74 0.11 7.88 9.74
C ILE A 74 0.31 8.43 8.33
N GLY A 75 0.00 9.71 8.12
CA GLY A 75 0.21 10.39 6.83
C GLY A 75 1.68 10.43 6.42
N LEU A 76 2.58 10.71 7.36
CA LEU A 76 4.04 10.71 7.11
C LEU A 76 4.57 9.30 6.80
N LEU A 77 4.12 8.28 7.54
CA LEU A 77 4.48 6.90 7.28
C LEU A 77 4.01 6.45 5.88
N LEU A 78 2.75 6.73 5.55
CA LEU A 78 2.20 6.43 4.23
C LEU A 78 2.97 7.16 3.12
N PHE A 79 3.26 8.45 3.30
CA PHE A 79 4.03 9.22 2.33
C PHE A 79 5.43 8.63 2.13
N THR A 80 6.11 8.27 3.22
CA THR A 80 7.46 7.68 3.18
C THR A 80 7.44 6.34 2.43
N GLY A 81 6.48 5.48 2.73
CA GLY A 81 6.31 4.21 2.02
C GLY A 81 6.05 4.41 0.53
N MET A 82 5.13 5.29 0.18
CA MET A 82 4.80 5.58 -1.22
C MET A 82 5.96 6.24 -1.96
N ALA A 83 6.71 7.14 -1.33
CA ALA A 83 7.90 7.74 -1.91
C ALA A 83 9.00 6.70 -2.17
N ALA A 84 9.24 5.82 -1.22
CA ALA A 84 10.20 4.73 -1.38
C ALA A 84 9.81 3.79 -2.53
N GLN A 85 8.54 3.41 -2.64
CA GLN A 85 8.03 2.58 -3.73
C GLN A 85 8.19 3.28 -5.09
N GLN A 86 7.86 4.56 -5.15
CA GLN A 86 7.88 5.33 -6.37
C GLN A 86 9.31 5.52 -6.91
N VAL A 87 10.26 5.81 -6.02
CA VAL A 87 11.69 5.87 -6.38
C VAL A 87 12.21 4.46 -6.72
N GLY A 88 11.73 3.45 -6.01
CA GLY A 88 12.07 2.04 -6.28
C GLY A 88 11.70 1.64 -7.71
N LEU A 89 10.54 2.05 -8.20
CA LEU A 89 10.06 1.76 -9.56
C LEU A 89 10.96 2.31 -10.68
N LEU A 90 11.84 3.27 -10.41
CA LEU A 90 12.80 3.76 -11.40
C LEU A 90 13.86 2.72 -11.77
N THR A 91 14.14 1.77 -10.90
CA THR A 91 15.24 0.81 -11.06
C THR A 91 14.81 -0.65 -10.90
N THR A 92 13.52 -0.91 -10.63
CA THR A 92 12.92 -2.25 -10.60
C THR A 92 11.77 -2.37 -11.62
N SER A 93 11.36 -3.60 -11.92
CA SER A 93 10.20 -3.83 -12.79
C SER A 93 8.90 -3.64 -12.02
N VAL A 94 7.82 -3.29 -12.74
CA VAL A 94 6.46 -3.18 -12.18
C VAL A 94 6.06 -4.49 -11.49
N THR A 95 6.39 -5.63 -12.10
CA THR A 95 6.09 -6.96 -11.54
C THR A 95 6.83 -7.20 -10.23
N ASN A 96 8.13 -6.91 -10.17
CA ASN A 96 8.92 -7.06 -8.95
C ASN A 96 8.44 -6.10 -7.85
N SER A 97 8.15 -4.86 -8.20
CA SER A 97 7.64 -3.89 -7.24
C SER A 97 6.29 -4.31 -6.67
N GLY A 98 5.39 -4.81 -7.51
CA GLY A 98 4.11 -5.37 -7.05
C GLY A 98 4.31 -6.58 -6.12
N PHE A 99 5.24 -7.47 -6.47
CA PHE A 99 5.64 -8.62 -5.66
C PHE A 99 6.17 -8.18 -4.29
N LEU A 100 7.19 -7.34 -4.27
CA LEU A 100 7.86 -6.92 -3.04
C LEU A 100 6.93 -6.08 -2.16
N THR A 101 6.08 -5.26 -2.74
CA THR A 101 5.01 -4.59 -2.00
C THR A 101 4.06 -5.61 -1.35
N GLY A 102 3.71 -6.69 -2.05
CA GLY A 102 2.87 -7.76 -1.53
C GLY A 102 3.42 -8.45 -0.27
N LEU A 103 4.70 -8.29 0.04
CA LEU A 103 5.29 -8.78 1.31
C LEU A 103 4.60 -8.21 2.55
N TYR A 104 3.92 -7.05 2.46
CA TYR A 104 3.17 -6.51 3.59
C TYR A 104 2.12 -7.49 4.15
N VAL A 105 1.59 -8.39 3.32
CA VAL A 105 0.64 -9.43 3.73
C VAL A 105 1.22 -10.33 4.84
N VAL A 106 2.56 -10.54 4.80
CA VAL A 106 3.27 -11.31 5.84
C VAL A 106 3.83 -10.39 6.92
N MET A 107 4.32 -9.21 6.54
CA MET A 107 4.94 -8.27 7.46
C MET A 107 3.93 -7.70 8.47
N VAL A 108 2.70 -7.40 8.04
CA VAL A 108 1.66 -6.87 8.94
C VAL A 108 1.35 -7.81 10.12
N PRO A 109 1.05 -9.11 9.92
CA PRO A 109 0.84 -10.01 11.06
C PRO A 109 2.10 -10.21 11.91
N LEU A 110 3.30 -10.20 11.32
CA LEU A 110 4.55 -10.28 12.07
C LEU A 110 4.74 -9.05 12.96
N LEU A 111 4.53 -7.84 12.42
CA LEU A 111 4.60 -6.59 13.18
C LEU A 111 3.52 -6.53 14.27
N ALA A 112 2.32 -7.04 14.00
CA ALA A 112 1.25 -7.12 15.01
C ALA A 112 1.66 -7.98 16.20
N VAL A 113 2.33 -9.10 15.98
CA VAL A 113 2.87 -9.94 17.06
C VAL A 113 4.02 -9.24 17.76
N LEU A 114 4.96 -8.66 17.02
CA LEU A 114 6.19 -8.09 17.57
C LEU A 114 5.95 -6.81 18.37
N LEU A 115 5.14 -5.88 17.83
CA LEU A 115 4.92 -4.57 18.43
C LEU A 115 3.74 -4.56 19.42
N PHE A 116 2.67 -5.25 19.07
CA PHE A 116 1.43 -5.21 19.85
C PHE A 116 1.17 -6.49 20.65
N ARG A 117 1.99 -7.55 20.47
CA ARG A 117 1.80 -8.89 21.08
C ARG A 117 0.43 -9.49 20.78
N GLN A 118 -0.18 -9.08 19.67
CA GLN A 118 -1.47 -9.59 19.22
C GLN A 118 -1.24 -10.73 18.23
N TRP A 119 -1.58 -11.95 18.65
CA TRP A 119 -1.48 -13.13 17.79
C TRP A 119 -2.63 -13.15 16.79
N PRO A 120 -2.37 -13.11 15.49
CA PRO A 120 -3.41 -13.24 14.49
C PRO A 120 -4.02 -14.64 14.50
N HIS A 121 -5.22 -14.76 13.95
CA HIS A 121 -5.88 -16.05 13.85
C HIS A 121 -5.01 -17.05 13.07
N ARG A 122 -4.99 -18.33 13.48
CA ARG A 122 -4.11 -19.38 12.92
C ARG A 122 -4.20 -19.50 11.39
N VAL A 123 -5.36 -19.18 10.79
CA VAL A 123 -5.59 -19.21 9.34
C VAL A 123 -4.80 -18.13 8.58
N VAL A 124 -4.38 -17.06 9.25
CA VAL A 124 -3.61 -15.97 8.62
C VAL A 124 -2.26 -16.46 8.12
N TRP A 125 -1.60 -17.36 8.84
CA TRP A 125 -0.27 -17.85 8.49
C TRP A 125 -0.26 -18.67 7.18
N PRO A 126 -1.08 -19.72 7.03
CA PRO A 126 -1.15 -20.44 5.75
C PRO A 126 -1.63 -19.56 4.60
N ALA A 127 -2.54 -18.62 4.83
CA ALA A 127 -2.98 -17.67 3.80
C ALA A 127 -1.84 -16.75 3.35
N ALA A 128 -1.05 -16.20 4.30
CA ALA A 128 0.10 -15.38 4.00
C ALA A 128 1.19 -16.15 3.24
N LEU A 129 1.48 -17.40 3.65
CA LEU A 129 2.44 -18.26 2.95
C LEU A 129 1.96 -18.63 1.53
N SER A 130 0.66 -18.89 1.36
CA SER A 130 0.08 -19.16 0.03
C SER A 130 0.16 -17.93 -0.88
N ALA A 131 -0.09 -16.74 -0.33
CA ALA A 131 0.07 -15.48 -1.05
C ALA A 131 1.53 -15.28 -1.48
N LEU A 132 2.50 -15.47 -0.57
CA LEU A 132 3.94 -15.42 -0.89
C LEU A 132 4.33 -16.40 -1.99
N ALA A 133 3.90 -17.65 -1.90
CA ALA A 133 4.17 -18.68 -2.91
C ALA A 133 3.59 -18.27 -4.28
N GLY A 134 2.34 -17.78 -4.30
CA GLY A 134 1.69 -17.30 -5.53
C GLY A 134 2.46 -16.13 -6.16
N ILE A 135 2.88 -15.19 -5.35
CA ILE A 135 3.65 -14.03 -5.78
C ILE A 135 5.04 -14.46 -6.29
N TRP A 136 5.72 -15.38 -5.61
CA TRP A 136 7.02 -15.92 -6.05
C TRP A 136 6.92 -16.65 -7.40
N LEU A 137 5.88 -17.43 -7.62
CA LEU A 137 5.61 -18.07 -8.91
C LEU A 137 5.36 -17.06 -10.02
N LEU A 138 4.61 -15.98 -9.74
CA LEU A 138 4.33 -14.90 -10.68
C LEU A 138 5.59 -14.10 -11.06
N SER A 139 6.57 -13.98 -10.17
CA SER A 139 7.84 -13.31 -10.46
C SER A 139 8.79 -14.15 -11.32
N GLY A 140 8.38 -15.34 -11.77
CA GLY A 140 9.15 -16.21 -12.65
C GLY A 140 10.10 -17.17 -11.93
N ALA A 141 9.94 -17.36 -10.60
CA ALA A 141 10.67 -18.36 -9.78
C ALA A 141 12.21 -18.36 -9.99
N GLY A 142 12.78 -17.30 -10.58
CA GLY A 142 14.19 -17.17 -10.87
C GLY A 142 14.99 -16.49 -9.76
N SER A 143 16.31 -16.63 -9.77
CA SER A 143 17.21 -15.87 -8.92
C SER A 143 17.23 -14.41 -9.38
N VAL A 144 16.39 -13.59 -8.82
CA VAL A 144 16.35 -12.14 -9.11
C VAL A 144 17.50 -11.51 -8.33
N ALA A 145 18.52 -11.03 -9.05
CA ALA A 145 19.51 -10.16 -8.43
C ALA A 145 18.79 -8.90 -7.93
N LEU A 146 18.71 -8.73 -6.60
CA LEU A 146 18.06 -7.60 -5.98
C LEU A 146 18.73 -6.29 -6.43
N ARG A 147 17.94 -5.43 -7.07
CA ARG A 147 18.35 -4.09 -7.48
C ARG A 147 18.09 -3.08 -6.35
N THR A 148 18.68 -1.91 -6.44
CA THR A 148 18.43 -0.84 -5.45
C THR A 148 16.95 -0.53 -5.28
N GLY A 149 16.16 -0.55 -6.37
CA GLY A 149 14.71 -0.34 -6.32
C GLY A 149 13.96 -1.42 -5.59
N ASP A 150 14.44 -2.65 -5.60
CA ASP A 150 13.81 -3.76 -4.86
C ASP A 150 13.94 -3.53 -3.34
N TRP A 151 15.09 -3.06 -2.87
CA TRP A 151 15.27 -2.69 -1.45
C TRP A 151 14.36 -1.55 -1.02
N LEU A 152 14.20 -0.52 -1.86
CA LEU A 152 13.28 0.59 -1.59
C LEU A 152 11.82 0.11 -1.53
N THR A 153 11.45 -0.86 -2.36
CA THR A 153 10.11 -1.45 -2.35
C THR A 153 9.88 -2.34 -1.12
N ILE A 154 10.92 -3.06 -0.66
CA ILE A 154 10.85 -3.82 0.61
C ILE A 154 10.67 -2.85 1.79
N ILE A 155 11.39 -1.74 1.80
CA ILE A 155 11.21 -0.68 2.81
C ILE A 155 9.78 -0.14 2.76
N CYS A 156 9.22 0.11 1.57
CA CYS A 156 7.82 0.50 1.43
C CYS A 156 6.85 -0.50 2.10
N ALA A 157 7.13 -1.80 2.00
CA ALA A 157 6.28 -2.83 2.61
C ALA A 157 6.30 -2.85 4.15
N LEU A 158 7.25 -2.12 4.78
CA LEU A 158 7.33 -1.94 6.24
C LEU A 158 6.50 -0.75 6.74
N PHE A 159 6.23 0.23 5.87
CA PHE A 159 5.47 1.45 6.16
C PHE A 159 4.01 1.34 5.72
#